data_33770aa5eb47f69526912b8d173c837a
#
_entry.id   33770aa5eb47f69526912b8d173c837a
#
_cell.length_a   1.000
_cell.length_b   1.000
_cell.length_c   1.000
_cell.angle_alpha   90.00
_cell.angle_beta   90.00
_cell.angle_gamma   90.00
#
_symmetry.space_group_name_H-M   'P 1'
#
loop_
_entity.id
_entity.type
_entity.pdbx_description
1 polymer ?
#
loop_
_entity_poly.entity_id
_entity_poly.type
_entity_poly.pdbx_seq_one_letter_code
_entity_poly.pdbx_strand_id
1 'polypeptide(L)'
;MPLQKNSRSLISGFLHFVNSTPTRPALELGDAVLTYEQLWNYAGKRTAALNQTLVPSESVVAILASRSVAAYGGILGILASGRGYCPLNPKFPLDRTLVMLKASGCRTLVVGQECAALLDQLLPLMEKDQTEAKPLTIIIPDPGWSPNSASLKHHRVITAGDLRKAADPVEPNPSPDSTAYLLFTSGSTGVPKGVAVSQSNACAYMEYARQRFRFSENDRCSQNFDLTFDLSVHDLFTCWDAGATLVPYSEQTLTPATLIEEKELTCWFSVPSVAMFASKIGMLTPGEFPTLRWSLFCGEALSATLAEAWQQAASNSIVENLYGPTEATIAITWYRWNSQTSPAECVSGLVPIGWPFDGQQICAVNDKLELVPTGESGELCLGGSQVTRGYLNDPEKTAKSFVKLPHTGEKIWYRTGDLVKMDNRGCAYYLGRRDFQVKISGYRVELQEIDLVLREAAKSELAVAIPWPLSEGSASGIVGVVSGADPANDADVIKACQTRLPRYMVPTRLYHFQQIPLNVNGKIDRGKITEMLRTWKD
;
A
#
# COMPACT_ATOMS: atom_id res chain seq x y z
N MET A 1 -6.31 32.79 5.77
CA MET A 1 -6.98 32.41 7.02
C MET A 1 -6.71 30.93 7.28
N PRO A 2 -6.24 30.51 8.43
CA PRO A 2 -6.13 29.08 8.72
C PRO A 2 -7.56 28.50 8.76
N LEU A 3 -7.81 27.50 7.91
CA LEU A 3 -9.05 26.73 7.90
C LEU A 3 -9.29 26.13 9.31
N GLN A 4 -10.50 26.23 9.81
CA GLN A 4 -10.85 25.66 11.11
C GLN A 4 -10.51 24.15 11.13
N LYS A 5 -9.87 23.69 12.19
CA LYS A 5 -9.33 22.31 12.37
C LYS A 5 -10.34 21.16 12.14
N ASN A 6 -11.64 21.46 12.10
CA ASN A 6 -12.72 20.46 12.09
C ASN A 6 -13.40 20.17 10.73
N SER A 7 -12.91 20.76 9.63
CA SER A 7 -13.58 20.63 8.31
C SER A 7 -12.67 20.17 7.16
N ARG A 8 -11.45 19.69 7.44
CA ARG A 8 -10.55 19.22 6.37
C ARG A 8 -10.89 17.79 5.96
N SER A 9 -10.97 17.58 4.66
CA SER A 9 -10.98 16.26 4.01
C SER A 9 -9.63 15.98 3.36
N LEU A 10 -9.40 14.73 2.96
CA LEU A 10 -8.16 14.32 2.30
C LEU A 10 -7.84 15.11 1.02
N ILE A 11 -8.87 15.64 0.33
CA ILE A 11 -8.70 16.45 -0.89
C ILE A 11 -8.69 17.96 -0.66
N SER A 12 -8.80 18.44 0.58
CA SER A 12 -8.90 19.88 0.85
C SER A 12 -7.70 20.70 0.34
N GLY A 13 -6.49 20.14 0.42
CA GLY A 13 -5.30 20.77 -0.13
C GLY A 13 -5.34 20.87 -1.66
N PHE A 14 -5.74 19.79 -2.34
CA PHE A 14 -5.93 19.81 -3.78
C PHE A 14 -6.92 20.89 -4.22
N LEU A 15 -8.08 20.97 -3.55
CA LEU A 15 -9.11 21.97 -3.84
C LEU A 15 -8.62 23.42 -3.58
N HIS A 16 -7.76 23.61 -2.59
CA HIS A 16 -7.14 24.91 -2.36
C HIS A 16 -6.37 25.38 -3.61
N PHE A 17 -5.58 24.51 -4.25
CA PHE A 17 -4.80 24.86 -5.44
C PHE A 17 -5.64 24.91 -6.72
N VAL A 18 -6.71 24.14 -6.82
CA VAL A 18 -7.73 24.34 -7.88
C VAL A 18 -8.27 25.77 -7.86
N ASN A 19 -8.51 26.34 -6.67
CA ASN A 19 -9.08 27.68 -6.53
C ASN A 19 -8.04 28.80 -6.59
N SER A 20 -6.83 28.56 -6.09
CA SER A 20 -5.79 29.61 -5.97
C SER A 20 -4.83 29.68 -7.15
N THR A 21 -4.44 28.54 -7.70
CA THR A 21 -3.47 28.43 -8.81
C THR A 21 -3.86 27.33 -9.80
N PRO A 22 -5.04 27.44 -10.47
CA PRO A 22 -5.65 26.39 -11.28
C PRO A 22 -4.79 25.91 -12.45
N THR A 23 -3.94 26.77 -12.99
CA THR A 23 -3.14 26.49 -14.18
C THR A 23 -1.81 25.78 -13.89
N ARG A 24 -1.47 25.56 -12.60
CA ARG A 24 -0.26 24.83 -12.24
C ARG A 24 -0.36 23.34 -12.63
N PRO A 25 0.74 22.69 -13.02
CA PRO A 25 0.78 21.25 -13.24
C PRO A 25 0.43 20.50 -11.94
N ALA A 26 -0.56 19.59 -12.01
CA ALA A 26 -0.95 18.73 -10.90
C ALA A 26 -0.52 17.27 -11.12
N LEU A 27 -0.46 16.84 -12.38
CA LEU A 27 -0.14 15.46 -12.77
C LEU A 27 0.64 15.48 -14.09
N GLU A 28 1.78 14.79 -14.11
CA GLU A 28 2.53 14.52 -15.31
C GLU A 28 2.55 13.01 -15.56
N LEU A 29 1.84 12.55 -16.60
CA LEU A 29 1.67 11.14 -16.93
C LEU A 29 2.20 10.86 -18.33
N GLY A 30 3.41 10.31 -18.46
CA GLY A 30 4.14 10.22 -19.72
C GLY A 30 4.43 11.62 -20.28
N ASP A 31 3.92 11.90 -21.50
CA ASP A 31 4.05 13.20 -22.15
C ASP A 31 2.88 14.15 -21.83
N ALA A 32 1.84 13.66 -21.17
CA ALA A 32 0.66 14.46 -20.83
C ALA A 32 0.85 15.17 -19.49
N VAL A 33 0.61 16.48 -19.49
CA VAL A 33 0.59 17.30 -18.28
C VAL A 33 -0.82 17.85 -18.08
N LEU A 34 -1.41 17.54 -16.92
CA LEU A 34 -2.71 18.08 -16.52
C LEU A 34 -2.50 19.10 -15.40
N THR A 35 -3.17 20.25 -15.54
CA THR A 35 -3.23 21.27 -14.48
C THR A 35 -4.20 20.86 -13.38
N TYR A 36 -4.14 21.55 -12.23
CA TYR A 36 -5.10 21.37 -11.13
C TYR A 36 -6.54 21.53 -11.60
N GLU A 37 -6.83 22.55 -12.41
CA GLU A 37 -8.15 22.77 -13.01
C GLU A 37 -8.56 21.64 -13.96
N GLN A 38 -7.66 21.21 -14.84
CA GLN A 38 -7.98 20.14 -15.79
C GLN A 38 -8.26 18.83 -15.08
N LEU A 39 -7.45 18.48 -14.09
CA LEU A 39 -7.64 17.27 -13.29
C LEU A 39 -8.93 17.36 -12.47
N TRP A 40 -9.24 18.54 -11.89
CA TRP A 40 -10.50 18.78 -11.18
C TRP A 40 -11.71 18.69 -12.10
N ASN A 41 -11.65 19.30 -13.28
CA ASN A 41 -12.73 19.20 -14.27
C ASN A 41 -12.99 17.76 -14.71
N TYR A 42 -11.92 16.96 -14.78
CA TYR A 42 -12.04 15.53 -15.02
C TYR A 42 -12.70 14.82 -13.83
N ALA A 43 -12.31 15.07 -12.60
CA ALA A 43 -12.87 14.50 -11.38
C ALA A 43 -14.32 14.93 -11.13
N GLY A 44 -14.62 16.22 -11.33
CA GLY A 44 -15.90 16.83 -11.00
C GLY A 44 -17.09 16.25 -11.74
N LYS A 45 -16.92 15.92 -13.01
CA LYS A 45 -17.96 15.23 -13.79
C LYS A 45 -18.33 13.87 -13.21
N ARG A 46 -17.34 13.16 -12.63
CA ARG A 46 -17.55 11.87 -11.97
C ARG A 46 -18.24 12.05 -10.63
N THR A 47 -17.86 13.09 -9.89
CA THR A 47 -18.53 13.47 -8.64
C THR A 47 -20.02 13.71 -8.88
N ALA A 48 -20.37 14.46 -9.90
CA ALA A 48 -21.76 14.76 -10.23
C ALA A 48 -22.53 13.47 -10.61
N ALA A 49 -21.94 12.59 -11.41
CA ALA A 49 -22.53 11.30 -11.74
C ALA A 49 -22.70 10.40 -10.51
N LEU A 50 -21.71 10.33 -9.65
CA LEU A 50 -21.76 9.58 -8.40
C LEU A 50 -22.88 10.08 -7.49
N ASN A 51 -23.02 11.39 -7.30
CA ASN A 51 -24.06 11.99 -6.46
C ASN A 51 -25.48 11.72 -6.98
N GLN A 52 -25.65 11.54 -8.30
CA GLN A 52 -26.94 11.21 -8.91
C GLN A 52 -27.28 9.71 -8.86
N THR A 53 -26.30 8.85 -8.67
CA THR A 53 -26.45 7.41 -8.87
C THR A 53 -26.22 6.57 -7.62
N LEU A 54 -25.42 7.08 -6.68
CA LEU A 54 -25.08 6.36 -5.48
C LEU A 54 -26.28 6.18 -4.54
N VAL A 55 -26.40 4.97 -4.02
CA VAL A 55 -27.32 4.69 -2.92
C VAL A 55 -26.80 5.36 -1.65
N PRO A 56 -27.63 6.01 -0.84
CA PRO A 56 -27.17 6.70 0.38
C PRO A 56 -26.36 5.82 1.34
N SER A 57 -26.61 4.51 1.36
CA SER A 57 -25.90 3.54 2.21
C SER A 57 -24.52 3.13 1.67
N GLU A 58 -24.15 3.51 0.45
CA GLU A 58 -22.87 3.15 -0.14
C GLU A 58 -21.79 4.14 0.30
N SER A 59 -20.91 3.70 1.18
CA SER A 59 -19.83 4.53 1.76
C SER A 59 -18.50 4.45 0.99
N VAL A 60 -18.35 3.44 0.11
CA VAL A 60 -17.11 3.16 -0.62
C VAL A 60 -17.43 2.83 -2.08
N VAL A 61 -16.65 3.37 -2.99
CA VAL A 61 -16.73 3.13 -4.44
C VAL A 61 -15.45 2.44 -4.90
N ALA A 62 -15.59 1.34 -5.65
CA ALA A 62 -14.43 0.65 -6.19
C ALA A 62 -13.88 1.36 -7.44
N ILE A 63 -12.56 1.28 -7.63
CA ILE A 63 -11.90 1.79 -8.83
C ILE A 63 -10.98 0.72 -9.42
N LEU A 64 -11.26 0.32 -10.64
CA LEU A 64 -10.48 -0.65 -11.42
C LEU A 64 -9.78 0.09 -12.54
N ALA A 65 -8.56 0.49 -12.29
CA ALA A 65 -7.75 1.25 -13.25
C ALA A 65 -6.25 1.08 -12.92
N SER A 66 -5.41 1.18 -13.92
CA SER A 66 -3.96 1.31 -13.78
C SER A 66 -3.60 2.76 -13.39
N ARG A 67 -2.29 3.12 -13.38
CA ARG A 67 -1.85 4.51 -13.26
C ARG A 67 -2.28 5.30 -14.51
N SER A 68 -3.44 5.92 -14.44
CA SER A 68 -4.08 6.63 -15.57
C SER A 68 -4.84 7.85 -15.07
N VAL A 69 -5.22 8.74 -15.98
CA VAL A 69 -6.08 9.88 -15.64
C VAL A 69 -7.41 9.39 -15.04
N ALA A 70 -7.89 8.22 -15.51
CA ALA A 70 -9.09 7.58 -14.97
C ALA A 70 -8.92 7.21 -13.49
N ALA A 71 -7.74 6.70 -13.10
CA ALA A 71 -7.45 6.37 -11.72
C ALA A 71 -7.37 7.62 -10.83
N TYR A 72 -6.51 8.57 -11.16
CA TYR A 72 -6.27 9.74 -10.32
C TYR A 72 -7.50 10.66 -10.24
N GLY A 73 -8.11 10.96 -11.38
CA GLY A 73 -9.33 11.75 -11.41
C GLY A 73 -10.54 11.00 -10.86
N GLY A 74 -10.57 9.66 -10.98
CA GLY A 74 -11.57 8.81 -10.35
C GLY A 74 -11.48 8.86 -8.82
N ILE A 75 -10.28 8.73 -8.24
CA ILE A 75 -10.04 8.85 -6.80
C ILE A 75 -10.51 10.22 -6.29
N LEU A 76 -10.10 11.30 -6.95
CA LEU A 76 -10.53 12.65 -6.59
C LEU A 76 -12.05 12.81 -6.69
N GLY A 77 -12.68 12.29 -7.75
CA GLY A 77 -14.12 12.35 -7.95
C GLY A 77 -14.91 11.55 -6.90
N ILE A 78 -14.41 10.39 -6.50
CA ILE A 78 -15.02 9.58 -5.43
C ILE A 78 -14.94 10.33 -4.10
N LEU A 79 -13.77 10.84 -3.73
CA LEU A 79 -13.58 11.60 -2.49
C LEU A 79 -14.42 12.88 -2.47
N ALA A 80 -14.54 13.56 -3.61
CA ALA A 80 -15.39 14.73 -3.77
C ALA A 80 -16.88 14.42 -3.63
N SER A 81 -17.31 13.19 -3.87
CA SER A 81 -18.68 12.73 -3.60
C SER A 81 -18.95 12.44 -2.12
N GLY A 82 -17.96 12.62 -1.24
CA GLY A 82 -18.02 12.29 0.18
C GLY A 82 -17.89 10.80 0.51
N ARG A 83 -17.45 9.96 -0.45
CA ARG A 83 -17.23 8.51 -0.29
C ARG A 83 -15.74 8.19 -0.24
N GLY A 84 -15.44 7.02 0.30
CA GLY A 84 -14.11 6.44 0.23
C GLY A 84 -13.88 5.68 -1.08
N TYR A 85 -12.65 5.61 -1.54
CA TYR A 85 -12.29 4.77 -2.69
C TYR A 85 -11.71 3.43 -2.27
N CYS A 86 -11.94 2.40 -3.08
CA CYS A 86 -11.36 1.07 -2.94
C CYS A 86 -10.66 0.71 -4.25
N PRO A 87 -9.33 0.82 -4.34
CA PRO A 87 -8.61 0.49 -5.56
C PRO A 87 -8.51 -1.02 -5.75
N LEU A 88 -8.68 -1.44 -6.99
CA LEU A 88 -8.52 -2.82 -7.44
C LEU A 88 -7.38 -2.84 -8.47
N ASN A 89 -6.36 -3.64 -8.23
CA ASN A 89 -5.22 -3.74 -9.14
C ASN A 89 -5.57 -4.64 -10.33
N PRO A 90 -5.52 -4.14 -11.59
CA PRO A 90 -5.82 -4.93 -12.78
C PRO A 90 -4.88 -6.12 -13.01
N LYS A 91 -3.71 -6.13 -12.37
CA LYS A 91 -2.72 -7.21 -12.47
C LYS A 91 -2.93 -8.34 -11.46
N PHE A 92 -3.91 -8.18 -10.56
CA PHE A 92 -4.25 -9.25 -9.62
C PHE A 92 -5.03 -10.36 -10.32
N PRO A 93 -4.91 -11.61 -9.84
CA PRO A 93 -5.76 -12.69 -10.30
C PRO A 93 -7.24 -12.31 -10.20
N LEU A 94 -8.03 -12.76 -11.19
CA LEU A 94 -9.44 -12.42 -11.30
C LEU A 94 -10.24 -12.82 -10.04
N ASP A 95 -9.98 -14.02 -9.51
CA ASP A 95 -10.62 -14.53 -8.29
C ASP A 95 -10.32 -13.64 -7.08
N ARG A 96 -9.08 -13.13 -6.96
CA ARG A 96 -8.71 -12.20 -5.90
C ARG A 96 -9.45 -10.87 -6.02
N THR A 97 -9.52 -10.31 -7.23
CA THR A 97 -10.27 -9.09 -7.50
C THR A 97 -11.76 -9.27 -7.16
N LEU A 98 -12.34 -10.41 -7.51
CA LEU A 98 -13.72 -10.77 -7.18
C LEU A 98 -13.94 -10.85 -5.66
N VAL A 99 -13.05 -11.50 -4.92
CA VAL A 99 -13.10 -11.58 -3.45
C VAL A 99 -13.04 -10.19 -2.82
N MET A 100 -12.11 -9.34 -3.27
CA MET A 100 -11.97 -7.97 -2.75
C MET A 100 -13.21 -7.13 -3.05
N LEU A 101 -13.74 -7.19 -4.26
CA LEU A 101 -14.94 -6.45 -4.65
C LEU A 101 -16.17 -6.89 -3.84
N LYS A 102 -16.37 -8.19 -3.62
CA LYS A 102 -17.43 -8.71 -2.76
C LYS A 102 -17.27 -8.28 -1.31
N ALA A 103 -16.07 -8.42 -0.77
CA ALA A 103 -15.78 -8.06 0.61
C ALA A 103 -15.94 -6.55 0.88
N SER A 104 -15.62 -5.71 -0.11
CA SER A 104 -15.80 -4.25 -0.02
C SER A 104 -17.26 -3.81 0.10
N GLY A 105 -18.20 -4.62 -0.40
CA GLY A 105 -19.61 -4.26 -0.50
C GLY A 105 -19.91 -3.18 -1.54
N CYS A 106 -18.94 -2.82 -2.37
CA CYS A 106 -19.10 -1.80 -3.41
C CYS A 106 -20.11 -2.25 -4.47
N ARG A 107 -20.97 -1.31 -4.85
CA ARG A 107 -21.96 -1.48 -5.91
C ARG A 107 -21.72 -0.55 -7.08
N THR A 108 -20.83 0.39 -6.90
CA THR A 108 -20.38 1.33 -7.92
C THR A 108 -18.92 1.10 -8.22
N LEU A 109 -18.59 1.02 -9.50
CA LEU A 109 -17.26 0.72 -10.02
C LEU A 109 -16.88 1.78 -11.05
N VAL A 110 -15.80 2.50 -10.81
CA VAL A 110 -15.14 3.35 -11.82
C VAL A 110 -14.11 2.50 -12.55
N VAL A 111 -14.16 2.45 -13.88
CA VAL A 111 -13.32 1.53 -14.68
C VAL A 111 -12.55 2.31 -15.73
N GLY A 112 -11.22 2.21 -15.72
CA GLY A 112 -10.36 2.71 -16.78
C GLY A 112 -10.46 1.89 -18.06
N GLN A 113 -10.26 2.52 -19.21
CA GLN A 113 -10.36 1.87 -20.52
C GLN A 113 -9.44 0.66 -20.66
N GLU A 114 -8.27 0.72 -20.06
CA GLU A 114 -7.28 -0.35 -20.05
C GLU A 114 -7.76 -1.62 -19.34
N CYS A 115 -8.81 -1.52 -18.53
CA CYS A 115 -9.40 -2.62 -17.77
C CYS A 115 -10.64 -3.23 -18.44
N ALA A 116 -10.98 -2.85 -19.67
CA ALA A 116 -12.17 -3.32 -20.39
C ALA A 116 -12.27 -4.85 -20.46
N ALA A 117 -11.19 -5.51 -20.91
CA ALA A 117 -11.16 -6.96 -21.02
C ALA A 117 -11.26 -7.69 -19.67
N LEU A 118 -10.73 -7.08 -18.61
CA LEU A 118 -10.85 -7.61 -17.26
C LEU A 118 -12.28 -7.46 -16.72
N LEU A 119 -12.93 -6.35 -16.99
CA LEU A 119 -14.32 -6.13 -16.63
C LEU A 119 -15.24 -7.17 -17.28
N ASP A 120 -15.05 -7.45 -18.59
CA ASP A 120 -15.83 -8.46 -19.34
C ASP A 120 -15.68 -9.88 -18.76
N GLN A 121 -14.55 -10.18 -18.11
CA GLN A 121 -14.33 -11.44 -17.40
C GLN A 121 -14.93 -11.43 -15.98
N LEU A 122 -14.88 -10.30 -15.30
CA LEU A 122 -15.30 -10.16 -13.90
C LEU A 122 -16.82 -10.21 -13.75
N LEU A 123 -17.57 -9.53 -14.62
CA LEU A 123 -19.02 -9.40 -14.51
C LEU A 123 -19.78 -10.75 -14.52
N PRO A 124 -19.49 -11.70 -15.44
CA PRO A 124 -20.16 -13.00 -15.43
C PRO A 124 -19.88 -13.83 -14.16
N LEU A 125 -18.70 -13.66 -13.53
CA LEU A 125 -18.37 -14.35 -12.29
C LEU A 125 -19.12 -13.75 -11.09
N MET A 126 -19.37 -12.45 -11.12
CA MET A 126 -20.19 -11.80 -10.10
C MET A 126 -21.65 -12.25 -10.16
N GLU A 127 -22.18 -12.47 -11.36
CA GLU A 127 -23.57 -12.89 -11.57
C GLU A 127 -23.83 -14.35 -11.16
N LYS A 128 -22.86 -15.25 -11.40
CA LYS A 128 -22.98 -16.68 -11.08
C LYS A 128 -23.14 -17.00 -9.60
N ASP A 129 -22.63 -16.14 -8.73
CA ASP A 129 -22.46 -16.44 -7.31
C ASP A 129 -23.56 -15.81 -6.42
N GLN A 130 -24.50 -15.11 -7.00
CA GLN A 130 -25.56 -14.44 -6.25
C GLN A 130 -26.95 -14.95 -6.65
N THR A 131 -27.65 -15.55 -5.71
CA THR A 131 -29.09 -15.89 -5.84
C THR A 131 -29.97 -14.65 -6.05
N GLU A 132 -29.46 -13.44 -5.77
CA GLU A 132 -30.03 -12.13 -6.07
C GLU A 132 -28.93 -11.16 -6.53
N ALA A 133 -28.44 -11.29 -7.75
CA ALA A 133 -27.48 -10.36 -8.33
C ALA A 133 -28.09 -8.96 -8.48
N LYS A 134 -27.81 -8.08 -7.51
CA LYS A 134 -28.24 -6.69 -7.61
C LYS A 134 -27.39 -5.97 -8.66
N PRO A 135 -27.97 -5.15 -9.56
CA PRO A 135 -27.23 -4.46 -10.61
C PRO A 135 -26.13 -3.53 -10.06
N LEU A 136 -24.98 -3.51 -10.72
CA LEU A 136 -23.91 -2.56 -10.44
C LEU A 136 -24.14 -1.24 -11.18
N THR A 137 -23.57 -0.16 -10.66
CA THR A 137 -23.36 1.08 -11.42
C THR A 137 -21.91 1.08 -11.91
N ILE A 138 -21.71 1.13 -13.22
CA ILE A 138 -20.38 1.10 -13.86
C ILE A 138 -20.15 2.44 -14.54
N ILE A 139 -19.13 3.16 -14.10
CA ILE A 139 -18.75 4.46 -14.66
C ILE A 139 -17.54 4.27 -15.55
N ILE A 140 -17.70 4.56 -16.84
CA ILE A 140 -16.68 4.46 -17.88
C ILE A 140 -16.28 5.88 -18.28
N PRO A 141 -15.19 6.41 -17.70
CA PRO A 141 -14.85 7.82 -17.87
C PRO A 141 -14.17 8.16 -19.20
N ASP A 142 -13.63 7.17 -19.89
CA ASP A 142 -12.83 7.39 -21.09
C ASP A 142 -13.70 7.43 -22.36
N PRO A 143 -13.44 8.37 -23.29
CA PRO A 143 -14.17 8.45 -24.53
C PRO A 143 -13.76 7.34 -25.51
N GLY A 144 -14.73 6.88 -26.29
CA GLY A 144 -14.45 5.91 -27.36
C GLY A 144 -14.48 4.43 -26.96
N TRP A 145 -14.65 4.13 -25.67
CA TRP A 145 -14.86 2.77 -25.21
C TRP A 145 -16.35 2.44 -25.08
N SER A 146 -16.75 1.39 -25.79
CA SER A 146 -18.07 0.75 -25.61
C SER A 146 -17.82 -0.69 -25.19
N PRO A 147 -18.00 -1.03 -23.92
CA PRO A 147 -17.82 -2.40 -23.46
C PRO A 147 -18.82 -3.34 -24.14
N ASN A 148 -18.49 -4.62 -24.19
CA ASN A 148 -19.32 -5.62 -24.84
C ASN A 148 -20.74 -5.61 -24.24
N SER A 149 -21.73 -5.30 -25.08
CA SER A 149 -23.09 -5.01 -24.65
C SER A 149 -23.82 -6.16 -23.95
N ALA A 150 -23.32 -7.39 -24.05
CA ALA A 150 -23.96 -8.57 -23.46
C ALA A 150 -23.77 -8.63 -21.93
N SER A 151 -22.55 -8.38 -21.44
CA SER A 151 -22.20 -8.44 -20.01
C SER A 151 -22.82 -7.26 -19.22
N LEU A 152 -23.17 -6.17 -19.88
CA LEU A 152 -23.64 -4.95 -19.21
C LEU A 152 -25.16 -4.78 -19.17
N LYS A 153 -25.93 -5.67 -19.82
CA LYS A 153 -27.39 -5.53 -19.94
C LYS A 153 -28.13 -5.43 -18.60
N HIS A 154 -27.56 -6.03 -17.55
CA HIS A 154 -28.15 -6.04 -16.21
C HIS A 154 -27.59 -4.94 -15.29
N HIS A 155 -26.66 -4.13 -15.79
CA HIS A 155 -25.97 -3.10 -15.02
C HIS A 155 -26.34 -1.68 -15.51
N ARG A 156 -26.24 -0.71 -14.61
CA ARG A 156 -26.36 0.70 -14.96
C ARG A 156 -25.02 1.20 -15.45
N VAL A 157 -24.92 1.59 -16.71
CA VAL A 157 -23.68 2.12 -17.29
C VAL A 157 -23.77 3.63 -17.47
N ILE A 158 -22.73 4.33 -17.03
CA ILE A 158 -22.53 5.77 -17.21
C ILE A 158 -21.28 5.95 -18.06
N THR A 159 -21.47 6.47 -19.26
CA THR A 159 -20.41 6.66 -20.24
C THR A 159 -19.79 8.06 -20.16
N ALA A 160 -18.65 8.25 -20.85
CA ALA A 160 -18.04 9.57 -21.03
C ALA A 160 -19.01 10.61 -21.63
N GLY A 161 -19.95 10.16 -22.47
CA GLY A 161 -21.00 11.03 -23.05
C GLY A 161 -21.98 11.54 -22.00
N ASP A 162 -22.36 10.68 -21.04
CA ASP A 162 -23.24 11.05 -19.92
C ASP A 162 -22.53 11.97 -18.94
N LEU A 163 -21.23 11.72 -18.68
CA LEU A 163 -20.39 12.55 -17.82
C LEU A 163 -20.21 13.99 -18.35
N ARG A 164 -20.24 14.19 -19.67
CA ARG A 164 -20.17 15.55 -20.27
C ARG A 164 -21.39 16.42 -19.94
N LYS A 165 -22.51 15.79 -19.63
CA LYS A 165 -23.78 16.46 -19.29
C LYS A 165 -23.96 16.64 -17.78
N ALA A 166 -23.05 16.13 -16.96
CA ALA A 166 -23.15 16.24 -15.52
C ALA A 166 -22.94 17.69 -15.05
N ALA A 167 -23.62 18.06 -13.97
CA ALA A 167 -23.45 19.37 -13.35
C ALA A 167 -22.05 19.53 -12.74
N ASP A 168 -21.64 20.78 -12.52
CA ASP A 168 -20.38 21.07 -11.83
C ASP A 168 -20.37 20.51 -10.42
N PRO A 169 -19.19 20.07 -9.93
CA PRO A 169 -19.07 19.47 -8.61
C PRO A 169 -19.30 20.50 -7.50
N VAL A 170 -19.98 20.03 -6.45
CA VAL A 170 -20.10 20.78 -5.19
C VAL A 170 -18.93 20.39 -4.29
N GLU A 171 -18.38 21.33 -3.54
CA GLU A 171 -17.33 21.08 -2.59
C GLU A 171 -17.78 20.04 -1.54
N PRO A 172 -17.01 18.95 -1.32
CA PRO A 172 -17.40 17.89 -0.40
C PRO A 172 -17.24 18.34 1.04
N ASN A 173 -18.17 17.92 1.89
CA ASN A 173 -18.08 18.06 3.33
C ASN A 173 -18.26 16.68 4.00
N PRO A 174 -17.30 15.76 3.85
CA PRO A 174 -17.42 14.43 4.44
C PRO A 174 -17.32 14.49 5.97
N SER A 175 -18.07 13.61 6.63
CA SER A 175 -17.90 13.40 8.08
C SER A 175 -16.45 12.95 8.38
N PRO A 176 -15.84 13.40 9.47
CA PRO A 176 -14.52 12.91 9.91
C PRO A 176 -14.47 11.37 10.07
N ASP A 177 -15.59 10.76 10.37
CA ASP A 177 -15.73 9.33 10.56
C ASP A 177 -16.01 8.55 9.27
N SER A 178 -16.31 9.24 8.16
CA SER A 178 -16.51 8.58 6.87
C SER A 178 -15.20 7.99 6.35
N THR A 179 -15.30 6.89 5.61
CA THR A 179 -14.13 6.24 5.00
C THR A 179 -13.50 7.17 3.95
N ALA A 180 -12.20 7.37 4.04
CA ALA A 180 -11.39 8.01 3.00
C ALA A 180 -10.95 6.97 1.96
N TYR A 181 -10.48 5.83 2.40
CA TYR A 181 -10.13 4.71 1.53
C TYR A 181 -10.27 3.37 2.23
N LEU A 182 -10.53 2.33 1.45
CA LEU A 182 -10.57 0.94 1.87
C LEU A 182 -9.50 0.18 1.11
N LEU A 183 -8.52 -0.36 1.83
CA LEU A 183 -7.46 -1.18 1.25
C LEU A 183 -7.49 -2.60 1.78
N PHE A 184 -7.09 -3.54 0.94
CA PHE A 184 -7.01 -4.95 1.31
C PHE A 184 -5.56 -5.39 1.49
N THR A 185 -5.25 -5.90 2.67
CA THR A 185 -3.96 -6.53 3.00
C THR A 185 -4.08 -8.04 2.98
N SER A 186 -2.96 -8.76 2.85
CA SER A 186 -2.94 -10.22 2.95
C SER A 186 -3.50 -10.71 4.28
N GLY A 187 -4.18 -11.84 4.26
CA GLY A 187 -4.80 -12.45 5.43
C GLY A 187 -4.22 -13.83 5.74
N SER A 188 -3.98 -14.13 7.02
CA SER A 188 -3.47 -15.44 7.47
C SER A 188 -4.38 -16.64 7.13
N THR A 189 -5.63 -16.38 6.77
CA THR A 189 -6.62 -17.39 6.34
C THR A 189 -6.72 -17.54 4.82
N GLY A 190 -5.84 -16.87 4.05
CA GLY A 190 -5.92 -16.84 2.59
C GLY A 190 -6.96 -15.86 2.03
N VAL A 191 -7.74 -15.19 2.88
CA VAL A 191 -8.72 -14.17 2.47
C VAL A 191 -8.16 -12.79 2.82
N PRO A 192 -8.11 -11.84 1.85
CA PRO A 192 -7.65 -10.48 2.10
C PRO A 192 -8.47 -9.77 3.18
N LYS A 193 -7.78 -9.02 4.06
CA LYS A 193 -8.38 -8.22 5.14
C LYS A 193 -8.64 -6.80 4.65
N GLY A 194 -9.84 -6.29 4.75
CA GLY A 194 -10.17 -4.90 4.47
C GLY A 194 -9.84 -3.98 5.66
N VAL A 195 -9.05 -2.94 5.42
CA VAL A 195 -8.77 -1.87 6.38
C VAL A 195 -9.42 -0.58 5.87
N ALA A 196 -10.44 -0.12 6.59
CA ALA A 196 -11.11 1.14 6.28
C ALA A 196 -10.45 2.27 7.07
N VAL A 197 -9.80 3.17 6.35
CA VAL A 197 -9.18 4.36 6.93
C VAL A 197 -10.17 5.53 6.82
N SER A 198 -10.43 6.19 7.95
CA SER A 198 -11.37 7.32 7.99
C SER A 198 -10.74 8.62 7.49
N GLN A 199 -11.56 9.61 7.17
CA GLN A 199 -11.11 10.97 6.85
C GLN A 199 -10.27 11.55 8.01
N SER A 200 -10.68 11.32 9.25
CA SER A 200 -9.93 11.80 10.43
C SER A 200 -8.57 11.14 10.56
N ASN A 201 -8.44 9.84 10.31
CA ASN A 201 -7.15 9.16 10.34
C ASN A 201 -6.22 9.70 9.25
N ALA A 202 -6.72 9.80 8.00
CA ALA A 202 -5.95 10.31 6.87
C ALA A 202 -5.52 11.76 7.08
N CYS A 203 -6.44 12.63 7.57
CA CYS A 203 -6.12 14.02 7.85
C CYS A 203 -5.11 14.20 8.99
N ALA A 204 -5.10 13.30 9.99
CA ALA A 204 -4.07 13.33 11.04
C ALA A 204 -2.67 13.07 10.47
N TYR A 205 -2.54 12.09 9.55
CA TYR A 205 -1.31 11.86 8.81
C TYR A 205 -0.92 13.08 7.96
N MET A 206 -1.85 13.64 7.19
CA MET A 206 -1.60 14.79 6.31
C MET A 206 -1.15 16.02 7.08
N GLU A 207 -1.69 16.26 8.27
CA GLU A 207 -1.27 17.39 9.13
C GLU A 207 0.19 17.25 9.56
N TYR A 208 0.59 16.03 9.99
CA TYR A 208 1.98 15.74 10.32
C TYR A 208 2.89 15.89 9.08
N ALA A 209 2.52 15.29 7.96
CA ALA A 209 3.31 15.31 6.73
C ALA A 209 3.58 16.75 6.24
N ARG A 210 2.57 17.62 6.30
CA ARG A 210 2.69 19.04 5.92
C ARG A 210 3.71 19.77 6.79
N GLN A 211 3.66 19.55 8.10
CA GLN A 211 4.58 20.21 9.04
C GLN A 211 6.00 19.69 8.91
N ARG A 212 6.14 18.39 8.64
CA ARG A 212 7.43 17.70 8.58
C ARG A 212 8.16 17.90 7.26
N PHE A 213 7.51 17.57 6.16
CA PHE A 213 8.19 17.52 4.86
C PHE A 213 8.22 18.89 4.18
N ARG A 214 7.25 19.75 4.48
CA ARG A 214 7.17 21.11 3.92
C ARG A 214 7.37 21.09 2.40
N PHE A 215 6.66 20.21 1.73
CA PHE A 215 6.61 20.21 0.28
C PHE A 215 6.01 21.55 -0.18
N SER A 216 6.38 21.96 -1.36
CA SER A 216 5.99 23.24 -1.94
C SER A 216 5.48 23.07 -3.36
N GLU A 217 4.88 24.09 -3.87
CA GLU A 217 4.38 24.14 -5.25
C GLU A 217 5.46 23.99 -6.33
N ASN A 218 6.74 24.07 -5.97
CA ASN A 218 7.86 23.87 -6.88
C ASN A 218 8.38 22.43 -6.86
N ASP A 219 7.79 21.57 -6.04
CA ASP A 219 8.21 20.19 -5.94
C ASP A 219 7.62 19.32 -7.05
N ARG A 220 8.40 18.32 -7.40
CA ARG A 220 8.06 17.25 -8.33
C ARG A 220 8.18 15.93 -7.57
N CYS A 221 7.03 15.35 -7.23
CA CYS A 221 6.96 14.22 -6.33
C CYS A 221 6.77 12.92 -7.13
N SER A 222 7.57 11.91 -6.83
CA SER A 222 7.38 10.57 -7.39
C SER A 222 6.04 9.96 -6.96
N GLN A 223 5.44 9.14 -7.82
CA GLN A 223 4.35 8.23 -7.45
C GLN A 223 4.77 6.80 -7.82
N ASN A 224 5.38 6.12 -6.86
CA ASN A 224 5.98 4.80 -7.06
C ASN A 224 5.07 3.65 -6.62
N PHE A 225 4.23 3.87 -5.62
CA PHE A 225 3.42 2.80 -5.03
C PHE A 225 2.19 2.45 -5.86
N ASP A 226 1.84 1.17 -5.88
CA ASP A 226 0.56 0.72 -6.40
C ASP A 226 -0.58 1.35 -5.59
N LEU A 227 -1.69 1.70 -6.25
CA LEU A 227 -2.82 2.38 -5.61
C LEU A 227 -3.52 1.52 -4.54
N THR A 228 -3.29 0.21 -4.53
CA THR A 228 -3.77 -0.70 -3.49
C THR A 228 -2.94 -0.66 -2.19
N PHE A 229 -1.91 0.19 -2.14
CA PHE A 229 -1.09 0.47 -0.96
C PHE A 229 -1.35 1.87 -0.43
N ASP A 230 -1.43 2.01 0.89
CA ASP A 230 -1.62 3.31 1.53
C ASP A 230 -0.41 4.25 1.38
N LEU A 231 0.78 3.74 1.08
CA LEU A 231 1.93 4.56 0.71
C LEU A 231 1.64 5.39 -0.56
N SER A 232 0.75 4.93 -1.45
CA SER A 232 0.27 5.74 -2.58
C SER A 232 -0.55 6.95 -2.14
N VAL A 233 -1.23 6.85 -1.00
CA VAL A 233 -1.98 7.98 -0.40
C VAL A 233 -1.02 9.11 0.00
N HIS A 234 0.14 8.75 0.56
CA HIS A 234 1.22 9.73 0.77
C HIS A 234 1.61 10.38 -0.56
N ASP A 235 1.99 9.58 -1.57
CA ASP A 235 2.43 10.11 -2.86
C ASP A 235 1.45 11.14 -3.43
N LEU A 236 0.17 10.77 -3.49
CA LEU A 236 -0.87 11.59 -4.10
C LEU A 236 -1.14 12.86 -3.29
N PHE A 237 -1.48 12.67 -2.02
CA PHE A 237 -2.11 13.76 -1.27
C PHE A 237 -1.12 14.68 -0.59
N THR A 238 0.09 14.22 -0.24
CA THR A 238 1.14 15.14 0.23
C THR A 238 1.63 16.05 -0.90
N CYS A 239 1.74 15.51 -2.11
CA CYS A 239 2.05 16.26 -3.30
C CYS A 239 0.97 17.34 -3.59
N TRP A 240 -0.28 16.92 -3.69
CA TRP A 240 -1.37 17.82 -4.04
C TRP A 240 -1.75 18.80 -2.92
N ASP A 241 -1.55 18.45 -1.65
CA ASP A 241 -1.73 19.37 -0.52
C ASP A 241 -0.70 20.52 -0.50
N ALA A 242 0.40 20.35 -1.22
CA ALA A 242 1.47 21.33 -1.37
C ALA A 242 1.42 22.13 -2.68
N GLY A 243 0.50 21.83 -3.59
CA GLY A 243 0.45 22.45 -4.92
C GLY A 243 1.53 21.95 -5.89
N ALA A 244 2.17 20.83 -5.55
CA ALA A 244 3.26 20.21 -6.29
C ALA A 244 2.77 19.40 -7.51
N THR A 245 3.70 18.96 -8.35
CA THR A 245 3.43 18.11 -9.52
C THR A 245 3.67 16.65 -9.18
N LEU A 246 2.64 15.82 -9.31
CA LEU A 246 2.75 14.37 -9.18
C LEU A 246 3.30 13.76 -10.45
N VAL A 247 4.34 12.93 -10.33
CA VAL A 247 5.01 12.25 -11.44
C VAL A 247 4.98 10.74 -11.22
N PRO A 248 3.99 10.03 -11.80
CA PRO A 248 3.88 8.59 -11.66
C PRO A 248 4.98 7.84 -12.40
N TYR A 249 5.48 6.78 -11.75
CA TYR A 249 6.36 5.82 -12.41
C TYR A 249 5.62 5.12 -13.56
N SER A 250 6.19 5.18 -14.74
CA SER A 250 5.67 4.53 -15.95
C SER A 250 6.32 3.16 -16.16
N GLU A 251 5.59 2.19 -16.70
CA GLU A 251 6.16 0.90 -17.11
C GLU A 251 7.19 1.03 -18.26
N GLN A 252 7.21 2.18 -18.92
CA GLN A 252 8.19 2.52 -19.94
C GLN A 252 9.49 3.06 -19.35
N THR A 253 9.47 3.47 -18.07
CA THR A 253 10.65 3.96 -17.37
C THR A 253 11.53 2.76 -16.97
N LEU A 254 12.75 2.72 -17.48
CA LEU A 254 13.65 1.59 -17.31
C LEU A 254 14.14 1.43 -15.87
N THR A 255 14.38 2.54 -15.16
CA THR A 255 14.92 2.50 -13.79
C THR A 255 14.44 3.68 -12.94
N PRO A 256 14.51 3.56 -11.60
CA PRO A 256 14.24 4.68 -10.69
C PRO A 256 15.12 5.90 -10.95
N ALA A 257 16.41 5.69 -11.23
CA ALA A 257 17.36 6.76 -11.50
C ALA A 257 16.97 7.57 -12.73
N THR A 258 16.62 6.89 -13.83
CA THR A 258 16.13 7.53 -15.06
C THR A 258 14.92 8.43 -14.78
N LEU A 259 13.98 7.99 -13.93
CA LEU A 259 12.82 8.82 -13.57
C LEU A 259 13.23 10.08 -12.79
N ILE A 260 14.15 9.94 -11.84
CA ILE A 260 14.62 11.06 -11.01
C ILE A 260 15.28 12.12 -11.90
N GLU A 261 16.16 11.70 -12.81
CA GLU A 261 16.92 12.59 -13.68
C GLU A 261 16.04 13.23 -14.77
N GLU A 262 15.33 12.41 -15.57
CA GLU A 262 14.54 12.92 -16.71
C GLU A 262 13.39 13.82 -16.28
N LYS A 263 12.82 13.56 -15.10
CA LYS A 263 11.69 14.32 -14.56
C LYS A 263 12.10 15.34 -13.51
N GLU A 264 13.40 15.51 -13.25
CA GLU A 264 13.94 16.45 -12.26
C GLU A 264 13.19 16.36 -10.92
N LEU A 265 13.02 15.13 -10.42
CA LEU A 265 12.30 14.92 -9.17
C LEU A 265 12.99 15.59 -8.01
N THR A 266 12.20 16.20 -7.13
CA THR A 266 12.68 16.83 -5.88
C THR A 266 12.32 16.02 -4.64
N CYS A 267 11.28 15.17 -4.74
CA CYS A 267 10.80 14.32 -3.67
C CYS A 267 10.67 12.88 -4.17
N TRP A 268 11.39 11.99 -3.51
CA TRP A 268 11.38 10.55 -3.78
C TRP A 268 10.79 9.80 -2.60
N PHE A 269 9.87 8.87 -2.87
CA PHE A 269 9.36 7.95 -1.87
C PHE A 269 9.25 6.54 -2.45
N SER A 270 9.91 5.58 -1.83
CA SER A 270 9.90 4.18 -2.29
C SER A 270 10.09 3.19 -1.14
N VAL A 271 9.93 1.90 -1.46
CA VAL A 271 10.45 0.85 -0.60
C VAL A 271 11.97 0.73 -0.74
N PRO A 272 12.70 0.30 0.29
CA PRO A 272 14.15 0.07 0.22
C PRO A 272 14.60 -0.83 -0.91
N SER A 273 13.82 -1.86 -1.27
CA SER A 273 14.17 -2.78 -2.36
C SER A 273 14.27 -2.11 -3.74
N VAL A 274 13.55 -1.02 -3.98
CA VAL A 274 13.68 -0.21 -5.23
C VAL A 274 15.04 0.49 -5.28
N ALA A 275 15.47 1.10 -4.17
CA ALA A 275 16.80 1.70 -4.05
C ALA A 275 17.92 0.65 -4.10
N MET A 276 17.69 -0.53 -3.50
CA MET A 276 18.62 -1.66 -3.57
C MET A 276 18.81 -2.15 -5.00
N PHE A 277 17.73 -2.17 -5.80
CA PHE A 277 17.84 -2.50 -7.22
C PHE A 277 18.72 -1.48 -7.95
N ALA A 278 18.49 -0.18 -7.75
CA ALA A 278 19.34 0.88 -8.32
C ALA A 278 20.82 0.73 -7.91
N SER A 279 21.09 0.39 -6.64
CA SER A 279 22.42 0.11 -6.14
C SER A 279 23.08 -1.07 -6.85
N LYS A 280 22.36 -2.20 -7.00
CA LYS A 280 22.88 -3.42 -7.63
C LYS A 280 23.25 -3.25 -9.10
N ILE A 281 22.57 -2.37 -9.82
CA ILE A 281 22.87 -2.06 -11.22
C ILE A 281 23.84 -0.88 -11.38
N GLY A 282 24.44 -0.40 -10.27
CA GLY A 282 25.49 0.61 -10.28
C GLY A 282 25.01 2.04 -10.51
N MET A 283 23.74 2.36 -10.22
CA MET A 283 23.12 3.68 -10.44
C MET A 283 23.17 4.60 -9.22
N LEU A 284 23.73 4.18 -8.10
CA LEU A 284 23.96 5.05 -6.95
C LEU A 284 25.42 5.58 -6.94
N THR A 285 25.73 6.44 -7.91
CA THR A 285 27.03 7.13 -7.89
C THR A 285 26.94 8.41 -7.04
N PRO A 286 28.02 8.82 -6.33
CA PRO A 286 28.00 10.04 -5.54
C PRO A 286 27.59 11.27 -6.35
N GLY A 287 26.55 11.99 -5.89
CA GLY A 287 26.04 13.21 -6.54
C GLY A 287 25.11 12.98 -7.73
N GLU A 288 24.66 11.76 -8.00
CA GLU A 288 23.79 11.40 -9.12
C GLU A 288 22.44 12.11 -9.10
N PHE A 289 21.86 12.32 -7.90
CA PHE A 289 20.54 12.90 -7.74
C PHE A 289 20.57 14.28 -7.07
N PRO A 290 21.15 15.31 -7.72
CA PRO A 290 21.34 16.63 -7.10
C PRO A 290 20.04 17.39 -6.87
N THR A 291 18.95 17.04 -7.59
CA THR A 291 17.63 17.69 -7.49
C THR A 291 16.83 17.23 -6.29
N LEU A 292 17.11 16.03 -5.77
CA LEU A 292 16.38 15.48 -4.63
C LEU A 292 16.67 16.29 -3.36
N ARG A 293 15.60 16.77 -2.72
CA ARG A 293 15.63 17.40 -1.41
C ARG A 293 14.99 16.54 -0.31
N TRP A 294 14.16 15.56 -0.70
CA TRP A 294 13.58 14.56 0.17
C TRP A 294 13.68 13.17 -0.43
N SER A 295 14.16 12.22 0.38
CA SER A 295 14.19 10.80 0.04
C SER A 295 13.60 10.01 1.20
N LEU A 296 12.39 9.50 1.01
CA LEU A 296 11.64 8.79 2.03
C LEU A 296 11.62 7.29 1.70
N PHE A 297 11.82 6.47 2.72
CA PHE A 297 11.75 5.01 2.62
C PHE A 297 10.75 4.47 3.62
N CYS A 298 9.89 3.55 3.19
CA CYS A 298 8.91 2.89 4.04
C CYS A 298 8.61 1.49 3.48
N GLY A 299 7.98 0.66 4.28
CA GLY A 299 7.44 -0.61 3.80
C GLY A 299 8.37 -1.81 3.97
N GLU A 300 9.67 -1.61 4.13
CA GLU A 300 10.67 -2.66 4.39
C GLU A 300 11.72 -2.16 5.39
N ALA A 301 12.58 -3.07 5.86
CA ALA A 301 13.74 -2.67 6.66
C ALA A 301 14.78 -1.98 5.77
N LEU A 302 15.22 -0.79 6.18
CA LEU A 302 16.26 -0.03 5.50
C LEU A 302 17.63 -0.41 6.09
N SER A 303 18.55 -0.91 5.26
CA SER A 303 19.91 -1.17 5.72
C SER A 303 20.74 0.12 5.80
N ALA A 304 21.66 0.17 6.76
CA ALA A 304 22.59 1.29 6.91
C ALA A 304 23.44 1.51 5.65
N THR A 305 23.90 0.42 5.03
CA THR A 305 24.68 0.45 3.79
C THR A 305 23.92 1.12 2.65
N LEU A 306 22.62 0.76 2.49
CA LEU A 306 21.79 1.35 1.45
C LEU A 306 21.47 2.81 1.74
N ALA A 307 21.15 3.15 3.01
CA ALA A 307 20.89 4.52 3.42
C ALA A 307 22.08 5.43 3.14
N GLU A 308 23.30 4.97 3.43
CA GLU A 308 24.51 5.72 3.14
C GLU A 308 24.78 5.86 1.64
N ALA A 309 24.64 4.77 0.86
CA ALA A 309 24.85 4.82 -0.58
C ALA A 309 23.84 5.79 -1.24
N TRP A 310 22.57 5.76 -0.80
CA TRP A 310 21.56 6.70 -1.28
C TRP A 310 21.85 8.15 -0.87
N GLN A 311 22.30 8.38 0.38
CA GLN A 311 22.67 9.72 0.84
C GLN A 311 23.86 10.29 0.04
N GLN A 312 24.81 9.46 -0.35
CA GLN A 312 25.92 9.90 -1.21
C GLN A 312 25.45 10.24 -2.64
N ALA A 313 24.53 9.45 -3.21
CA ALA A 313 23.95 9.71 -4.52
C ALA A 313 23.05 10.97 -4.50
N ALA A 314 22.28 11.16 -3.44
CA ALA A 314 21.37 12.29 -3.22
C ALA A 314 21.91 13.19 -2.11
N SER A 315 23.07 13.80 -2.30
CA SER A 315 23.81 14.55 -1.26
C SER A 315 23.05 15.74 -0.68
N ASN A 316 22.13 16.33 -1.44
CA ASN A 316 21.28 17.45 -1.02
C ASN A 316 19.99 17.00 -0.32
N SER A 317 19.70 15.69 -0.33
CA SER A 317 18.44 15.14 0.16
C SER A 317 18.45 14.90 1.66
N ILE A 318 17.32 15.14 2.29
CA ILE A 318 17.02 14.61 3.63
C ILE A 318 16.53 13.17 3.44
N VAL A 319 17.27 12.20 3.97
CA VAL A 319 16.91 10.78 3.90
C VAL A 319 16.20 10.40 5.20
N GLU A 320 14.98 9.86 5.10
CA GLU A 320 14.21 9.39 6.26
C GLU A 320 13.67 7.97 6.05
N ASN A 321 13.79 7.17 7.13
CA ASN A 321 13.15 5.88 7.26
C ASN A 321 11.81 6.07 7.99
N LEU A 322 10.71 5.73 7.34
CA LEU A 322 9.36 5.78 7.88
C LEU A 322 8.86 4.36 8.16
N TYR A 323 8.05 4.20 9.18
CA TYR A 323 7.44 2.91 9.49
C TYR A 323 5.97 3.10 9.88
N GLY A 324 5.12 2.21 9.39
CA GLY A 324 3.73 2.06 9.77
C GLY A 324 3.06 0.96 8.98
N PRO A 325 2.07 0.24 9.57
CA PRO A 325 1.13 -0.61 8.86
C PRO A 325 -0.10 0.19 8.44
N THR A 326 -0.88 -0.33 7.51
CA THR A 326 -2.12 0.28 7.02
C THR A 326 -3.14 0.53 8.14
N GLU A 327 -3.14 -0.33 9.17
CA GLU A 327 -3.97 -0.20 10.37
C GLU A 327 -3.64 1.03 11.23
N ALA A 328 -2.47 1.66 10.98
CA ALA A 328 -2.04 2.92 11.61
C ALA A 328 -1.82 4.05 10.58
N THR A 329 -2.47 3.95 9.42
CA THR A 329 -2.57 4.99 8.39
C THR A 329 -1.21 5.43 7.84
N ILE A 330 -0.72 4.74 6.82
CA ILE A 330 0.48 5.05 6.03
C ILE A 330 1.79 4.81 6.81
N ALA A 331 2.16 5.73 7.66
CA ALA A 331 3.33 5.66 8.53
C ALA A 331 3.04 6.37 9.85
N ILE A 332 3.68 5.96 10.93
CA ILE A 332 3.44 6.49 12.27
C ILE A 332 4.74 6.80 13.04
N THR A 333 5.89 6.34 12.53
CA THR A 333 7.20 6.68 13.08
C THR A 333 8.16 7.12 11.99
N TRP A 334 9.24 7.76 12.39
CA TRP A 334 10.27 8.30 11.51
C TRP A 334 11.66 8.20 12.14
N TYR A 335 12.68 8.05 11.29
CA TYR A 335 14.08 8.20 11.65
C TYR A 335 14.82 8.91 10.51
N ARG A 336 15.56 9.99 10.83
CA ARG A 336 16.38 10.73 9.85
C ARG A 336 17.79 10.17 9.81
N TRP A 337 18.23 9.77 8.64
CA TRP A 337 19.61 9.35 8.44
C TRP A 337 20.58 10.52 8.57
N ASN A 338 21.70 10.26 9.24
CA ASN A 338 22.85 11.14 9.32
C ASN A 338 24.12 10.27 9.19
N SER A 339 24.90 10.50 8.13
CA SER A 339 26.08 9.69 7.81
C SER A 339 27.14 9.63 8.92
N GLN A 340 27.16 10.63 9.83
CA GLN A 340 28.14 10.67 10.92
C GLN A 340 27.66 9.93 12.18
N THR A 341 26.39 9.99 12.50
CA THR A 341 25.87 9.48 13.78
C THR A 341 25.04 8.20 13.63
N SER A 342 24.26 8.10 12.56
CA SER A 342 23.32 6.97 12.38
C SER A 342 23.98 5.59 12.27
N PRO A 343 25.18 5.41 11.67
CA PRO A 343 25.83 4.11 11.65
C PRO A 343 26.03 3.49 13.03
N ALA A 344 26.32 4.32 14.05
CA ALA A 344 26.49 3.86 15.44
C ALA A 344 25.14 3.55 16.14
N GLU A 345 24.03 4.08 15.62
CA GLU A 345 22.67 3.85 16.14
C GLU A 345 21.98 2.64 15.49
N CYS A 346 22.54 2.07 14.42
CA CYS A 346 21.95 0.92 13.74
C CYS A 346 22.11 -0.37 14.56
N VAL A 347 21.07 -1.21 14.54
CA VAL A 347 21.06 -2.53 15.17
C VAL A 347 20.99 -3.60 14.09
N SER A 348 21.93 -4.57 14.12
CA SER A 348 22.05 -5.62 13.08
C SER A 348 22.14 -5.06 11.65
N GLY A 349 22.78 -3.88 11.48
CA GLY A 349 22.92 -3.21 10.19
C GLY A 349 21.66 -2.52 9.66
N LEU A 350 20.59 -2.45 10.46
CA LEU A 350 19.33 -1.83 10.09
C LEU A 350 19.18 -0.46 10.72
N VAL A 351 18.67 0.49 9.93
CA VAL A 351 18.28 1.83 10.37
C VAL A 351 17.11 1.72 11.32
N PRO A 352 17.12 2.45 12.48
CA PRO A 352 15.98 2.46 13.40
C PRO A 352 14.66 2.81 12.70
N ILE A 353 13.54 2.32 13.22
CA ILE A 353 12.21 2.81 12.84
C ILE A 353 11.84 4.09 13.61
N GLY A 354 12.64 4.46 14.60
CA GLY A 354 12.72 5.79 15.19
C GLY A 354 11.64 6.13 16.18
N TRP A 355 11.17 7.38 16.12
CA TRP A 355 10.24 7.99 17.06
C TRP A 355 8.84 8.12 16.47
N PRO A 356 7.79 8.13 17.32
CA PRO A 356 6.44 8.38 16.85
C PRO A 356 6.30 9.77 16.26
N PHE A 357 5.37 9.93 15.33
CA PHE A 357 4.94 11.23 14.83
C PHE A 357 4.31 12.05 15.96
N ASP A 358 4.37 13.37 15.86
CA ASP A 358 3.77 14.27 16.83
C ASP A 358 2.28 13.95 17.02
N GLY A 359 1.89 13.75 18.28
CA GLY A 359 0.53 13.36 18.63
C GLY A 359 0.21 11.87 18.51
N GLN A 360 1.14 11.05 18.01
CA GLN A 360 1.04 9.59 17.99
C GLN A 360 1.85 8.98 19.15
N GLN A 361 1.62 7.71 19.42
CA GLN A 361 2.25 6.99 20.52
C GLN A 361 2.72 5.60 20.09
N ILE A 362 3.86 5.17 20.61
CA ILE A 362 4.37 3.80 20.46
C ILE A 362 4.79 3.26 21.81
N CYS A 363 4.66 1.97 22.01
CA CYS A 363 5.23 1.26 23.15
C CYS A 363 5.55 -0.19 22.79
N ALA A 364 6.38 -0.82 23.60
CA ALA A 364 6.69 -2.25 23.49
C ALA A 364 6.05 -3.00 24.67
N VAL A 365 5.38 -4.14 24.39
CA VAL A 365 4.67 -4.93 25.38
C VAL A 365 5.08 -6.40 25.37
N ASN A 366 4.91 -7.06 26.52
CA ASN A 366 5.05 -8.50 26.67
C ASN A 366 3.76 -9.25 26.28
N ASP A 367 3.74 -10.58 26.46
CA ASP A 367 2.57 -11.42 26.15
C ASP A 367 1.33 -11.12 27.00
N LYS A 368 1.51 -10.49 28.17
CA LYS A 368 0.44 -10.06 29.05
C LYS A 368 -0.05 -8.63 28.77
N LEU A 369 0.44 -8.01 27.69
CA LEU A 369 0.19 -6.63 27.31
C LEU A 369 0.69 -5.60 28.34
N GLU A 370 1.68 -5.96 29.15
CA GLU A 370 2.37 -5.06 30.07
C GLU A 370 3.57 -4.43 29.35
N LEU A 371 3.89 -3.18 29.70
CA LEU A 371 5.06 -2.50 29.13
C LEU A 371 6.34 -3.24 29.50
N VAL A 372 7.22 -3.46 28.52
CA VAL A 372 8.55 -4.00 28.79
C VAL A 372 9.51 -2.89 29.24
N PRO A 373 10.50 -3.18 30.08
CA PRO A 373 11.54 -2.24 30.44
C PRO A 373 12.30 -1.72 29.22
N THR A 374 12.79 -0.49 29.30
CA THR A 374 13.65 0.08 28.27
C THR A 374 14.87 -0.81 28.02
N GLY A 375 15.13 -1.08 26.74
CA GLY A 375 16.24 -1.96 26.35
C GLY A 375 15.85 -3.43 26.22
N GLU A 376 14.68 -3.85 26.66
CA GLU A 376 14.16 -5.19 26.44
C GLU A 376 13.33 -5.27 25.15
N SER A 377 13.23 -6.50 24.63
CA SER A 377 12.43 -6.78 23.43
C SER A 377 10.95 -6.97 23.80
N GLY A 378 10.07 -6.35 23.04
CA GLY A 378 8.61 -6.51 23.16
C GLY A 378 7.90 -6.36 21.84
N GLU A 379 6.61 -6.70 21.81
CA GLU A 379 5.75 -6.44 20.65
C GLU A 379 5.41 -4.96 20.57
N LEU A 380 5.65 -4.36 19.39
CA LEU A 380 5.31 -2.96 19.15
C LEU A 380 3.80 -2.76 19.09
N CYS A 381 3.32 -1.83 19.90
CA CYS A 381 1.95 -1.33 19.88
C CYS A 381 1.91 0.12 19.45
N LEU A 382 0.93 0.47 18.61
CA LEU A 382 0.74 1.80 18.03
C LEU A 382 -0.55 2.41 18.53
N GLY A 383 -0.49 3.68 18.97
CA GLY A 383 -1.63 4.41 19.50
C GLY A 383 -1.70 5.84 18.93
N GLY A 384 -2.90 6.41 18.94
CA GLY A 384 -3.12 7.79 18.49
C GLY A 384 -4.19 7.92 17.41
N SER A 385 -4.32 9.12 16.87
CA SER A 385 -5.38 9.50 15.93
C SER A 385 -5.26 8.83 14.55
N GLN A 386 -4.11 8.26 14.22
CA GLN A 386 -3.88 7.53 12.97
C GLN A 386 -4.32 6.06 13.04
N VAL A 387 -4.52 5.50 14.24
CA VAL A 387 -4.97 4.10 14.41
C VAL A 387 -6.41 3.96 13.95
N THR A 388 -6.65 3.01 13.03
CA THR A 388 -7.97 2.73 12.46
C THR A 388 -8.88 2.03 13.46
N ARG A 389 -10.16 1.84 13.11
CA ARG A 389 -11.16 1.22 14.01
C ARG A 389 -11.16 -0.31 13.98
N GLY A 390 -10.40 -0.91 13.08
CA GLY A 390 -10.35 -2.37 12.91
C GLY A 390 -10.48 -2.83 11.48
N TYR A 391 -10.77 -4.12 11.34
CA TYR A 391 -10.93 -4.77 10.04
C TYR A 391 -12.40 -4.79 9.61
N LEU A 392 -12.63 -4.55 8.33
CA LEU A 392 -13.96 -4.55 7.74
C LEU A 392 -14.62 -5.92 7.90
N ASN A 393 -15.81 -5.96 8.51
CA ASN A 393 -16.62 -7.17 8.71
C ASN A 393 -15.89 -8.32 9.44
N ASP A 394 -14.83 -8.02 10.22
CA ASP A 394 -14.07 -9.02 10.98
C ASP A 394 -13.88 -8.58 12.45
N PRO A 395 -14.93 -8.69 13.27
CA PRO A 395 -14.87 -8.27 14.67
C PRO A 395 -13.95 -9.14 15.53
N GLU A 396 -13.78 -10.43 15.21
CA GLU A 396 -12.90 -11.32 15.97
C GLU A 396 -11.42 -10.93 15.78
N LYS A 397 -11.00 -10.72 14.54
CA LYS A 397 -9.64 -10.27 14.25
C LYS A 397 -9.40 -8.86 14.76
N THR A 398 -10.39 -7.98 14.66
CA THR A 398 -10.35 -6.65 15.24
C THR A 398 -10.07 -6.72 16.74
N ALA A 399 -10.82 -7.51 17.50
CA ALA A 399 -10.64 -7.65 18.94
C ALA A 399 -9.27 -8.23 19.34
N LYS A 400 -8.65 -9.06 18.48
CA LYS A 400 -7.31 -9.62 18.72
C LYS A 400 -6.18 -8.62 18.47
N SER A 401 -6.37 -7.72 17.49
CA SER A 401 -5.32 -6.81 17.03
C SER A 401 -5.46 -5.38 17.60
N PHE A 402 -6.67 -4.95 17.92
CA PHE A 402 -6.95 -3.63 18.46
C PHE A 402 -7.38 -3.78 19.92
N VAL A 403 -6.46 -3.48 20.82
CA VAL A 403 -6.57 -3.79 22.24
C VAL A 403 -6.51 -2.54 23.12
N LYS A 404 -7.02 -2.63 24.33
CA LYS A 404 -6.72 -1.68 25.41
C LYS A 404 -5.51 -2.20 26.18
N LEU A 405 -4.52 -1.34 26.37
CA LEU A 405 -3.37 -1.69 27.19
C LEU A 405 -3.62 -1.29 28.65
N PRO A 406 -3.16 -2.10 29.61
CA PRO A 406 -3.14 -1.70 31.02
C PRO A 406 -2.45 -0.32 31.16
N HIS A 407 -2.95 0.52 32.03
CA HIS A 407 -2.41 1.86 32.35
C HIS A 407 -2.53 2.94 31.24
N THR A 408 -3.19 2.64 30.10
CA THR A 408 -3.41 3.65 29.03
C THR A 408 -4.85 4.18 28.97
N GLY A 409 -5.71 3.75 29.90
CA GLY A 409 -7.14 4.11 29.95
C GLY A 409 -7.93 3.47 28.79
N GLU A 410 -8.93 4.20 28.30
CA GLU A 410 -9.83 3.69 27.25
C GLU A 410 -9.25 3.75 25.83
N LYS A 411 -7.99 4.15 25.66
CA LYS A 411 -7.35 4.26 24.34
C LYS A 411 -7.18 2.88 23.70
N ILE A 412 -7.49 2.81 22.41
CA ILE A 412 -7.25 1.62 21.60
C ILE A 412 -5.84 1.69 20.99
N TRP A 413 -5.15 0.57 21.08
CA TRP A 413 -3.81 0.36 20.52
C TRP A 413 -3.85 -0.75 19.49
N TYR A 414 -3.14 -0.56 18.40
CA TYR A 414 -2.93 -1.60 17.40
C TYR A 414 -1.67 -2.40 17.72
N ARG A 415 -1.82 -3.72 17.82
CA ARG A 415 -0.73 -4.69 17.97
C ARG A 415 -0.18 -5.04 16.61
N THR A 416 1.09 -4.76 16.36
CA THR A 416 1.68 -4.90 15.02
C THR A 416 2.14 -6.32 14.69
N GLY A 417 2.46 -7.13 15.71
CA GLY A 417 3.20 -8.37 15.56
C GLY A 417 4.70 -8.18 15.30
N ASP A 418 5.17 -6.94 15.21
CA ASP A 418 6.59 -6.62 15.06
C ASP A 418 7.27 -6.59 16.43
N LEU A 419 8.46 -7.16 16.53
CA LEU A 419 9.31 -7.09 17.72
C LEU A 419 10.23 -5.88 17.61
N VAL A 420 10.28 -5.12 18.70
CA VAL A 420 11.14 -3.95 18.81
C VAL A 420 11.88 -3.93 20.15
N LYS A 421 12.95 -3.18 20.18
CA LYS A 421 13.60 -2.70 21.39
C LYS A 421 13.52 -1.17 21.39
N MET A 422 13.26 -0.56 22.53
CA MET A 422 13.23 0.90 22.66
C MET A 422 14.37 1.38 23.55
N ASP A 423 15.03 2.49 23.15
CA ASP A 423 16.08 3.10 23.96
C ASP A 423 15.50 4.13 24.97
N ASN A 424 16.39 4.73 25.79
CA ASN A 424 16.02 5.74 26.79
C ASN A 424 15.46 7.04 26.18
N ARG A 425 15.67 7.27 24.89
CA ARG A 425 15.16 8.43 24.15
C ARG A 425 13.79 8.12 23.50
N GLY A 426 13.27 6.89 23.67
CA GLY A 426 12.05 6.42 23.03
C GLY A 426 12.21 6.05 21.56
N CYS A 427 13.43 5.91 21.06
CA CYS A 427 13.70 5.43 19.71
C CYS A 427 13.46 3.92 19.62
N ALA A 428 12.69 3.48 18.64
CA ALA A 428 12.37 2.08 18.40
C ALA A 428 13.29 1.47 17.33
N TYR A 429 13.79 0.28 17.63
CA TYR A 429 14.67 -0.52 16.78
C TYR A 429 13.93 -1.80 16.40
N TYR A 430 13.76 -2.04 15.12
CA TYR A 430 13.10 -3.24 14.60
C TYR A 430 13.98 -4.47 14.75
N LEU A 431 13.42 -5.54 15.31
CA LEU A 431 14.13 -6.81 15.58
C LEU A 431 13.59 -7.99 14.77
N GLY A 432 12.49 -7.80 14.04
CA GLY A 432 11.83 -8.86 13.28
C GLY A 432 10.36 -9.01 13.61
N ARG A 433 9.77 -10.17 13.28
CA ARG A 433 8.36 -10.46 13.53
C ARG A 433 8.15 -11.66 14.44
N ARG A 434 7.03 -11.64 15.17
CA ARG A 434 6.56 -12.78 15.98
C ARG A 434 5.89 -13.87 15.14
N ASP A 435 5.36 -13.50 13.98
CA ASP A 435 4.61 -14.36 13.07
C ASP A 435 5.38 -14.65 11.77
N PHE A 436 4.74 -15.33 10.83
CA PHE A 436 5.30 -15.69 9.53
C PHE A 436 5.02 -14.65 8.44
N GLN A 437 4.60 -13.47 8.81
CA GLN A 437 4.40 -12.39 7.87
C GLN A 437 5.75 -11.83 7.44
N VAL A 438 5.89 -11.55 6.15
CA VAL A 438 7.11 -11.01 5.55
C VAL A 438 6.79 -9.83 4.64
N LYS A 439 7.80 -9.06 4.30
CA LYS A 439 7.72 -8.03 3.29
C LYS A 439 8.53 -8.46 2.08
N ILE A 440 7.90 -8.48 0.90
CA ILE A 440 8.50 -8.85 -0.39
C ILE A 440 8.26 -7.70 -1.36
N SER A 441 9.31 -7.03 -1.78
CA SER A 441 9.24 -5.85 -2.66
C SER A 441 8.20 -4.82 -2.14
N GLY A 442 8.18 -4.58 -0.82
CA GLY A 442 7.25 -3.69 -0.13
C GLY A 442 5.87 -4.30 0.18
N TYR A 443 5.51 -5.41 -0.44
CA TYR A 443 4.23 -6.07 -0.20
C TYR A 443 4.23 -6.82 1.13
N ARG A 444 3.21 -6.58 1.95
CA ARG A 444 2.97 -7.32 3.19
C ARG A 444 2.36 -8.67 2.86
N VAL A 445 3.09 -9.75 3.09
CA VAL A 445 2.76 -11.10 2.66
C VAL A 445 2.60 -12.02 3.87
N GLU A 446 1.45 -12.67 3.97
CA GLU A 446 1.23 -13.78 4.89
C GLU A 446 1.71 -15.07 4.22
N LEU A 447 2.81 -15.64 4.68
CA LEU A 447 3.31 -16.89 4.11
C LEU A 447 2.30 -18.03 4.18
N GLN A 448 1.40 -18.01 5.18
CA GLN A 448 0.34 -18.99 5.32
C GLN A 448 -0.68 -18.97 4.18
N GLU A 449 -0.92 -17.80 3.57
CA GLU A 449 -1.76 -17.68 2.37
C GLU A 449 -1.12 -18.44 1.19
N ILE A 450 0.19 -18.32 1.05
CA ILE A 450 0.93 -19.03 0.00
C ILE A 450 1.01 -20.53 0.30
N ASP A 451 1.27 -20.90 1.56
CA ASP A 451 1.31 -22.32 1.97
C ASP A 451 0.03 -23.07 1.57
N LEU A 452 -1.11 -22.43 1.81
CA LEU A 452 -2.41 -23.04 1.48
C LEU A 452 -2.53 -23.34 -0.01
N VAL A 453 -2.24 -22.34 -0.84
CA VAL A 453 -2.30 -22.49 -2.30
C VAL A 453 -1.26 -23.51 -2.81
N LEU A 454 -0.06 -23.46 -2.24
CA LEU A 454 1.04 -24.35 -2.63
C LEU A 454 0.73 -25.81 -2.28
N ARG A 455 0.16 -26.09 -1.10
CA ARG A 455 -0.25 -27.46 -0.70
C ARG A 455 -1.29 -28.04 -1.62
N GLU A 456 -2.31 -27.27 -1.94
CA GLU A 456 -3.34 -27.70 -2.88
C GLU A 456 -2.77 -27.94 -4.29
N ALA A 457 -1.93 -27.02 -4.80
CA ALA A 457 -1.34 -27.14 -6.12
C ALA A 457 -0.36 -28.34 -6.22
N ALA A 458 0.48 -28.51 -5.21
CA ALA A 458 1.46 -29.62 -5.16
C ALA A 458 0.83 -30.96 -4.71
N LYS A 459 -0.44 -30.95 -4.27
CA LYS A 459 -1.12 -32.12 -3.68
C LYS A 459 -0.30 -32.74 -2.54
N SER A 460 0.34 -31.92 -1.74
CA SER A 460 1.20 -32.30 -0.63
C SER A 460 0.91 -31.47 0.61
N GLU A 461 0.59 -32.13 1.73
CA GLU A 461 0.43 -31.47 3.04
C GLU A 461 1.75 -30.87 3.55
N LEU A 462 2.87 -31.41 3.09
CA LEU A 462 4.22 -30.96 3.44
C LEU A 462 4.75 -30.03 2.34
N ALA A 463 4.08 -28.87 2.19
CA ALA A 463 4.52 -27.80 1.30
C ALA A 463 4.49 -26.47 2.05
N VAL A 464 5.52 -25.65 1.86
CA VAL A 464 5.71 -24.40 2.60
C VAL A 464 6.44 -23.35 1.76
N ALA A 465 6.01 -22.10 1.89
CA ALA A 465 6.66 -20.94 1.28
C ALA A 465 7.80 -20.43 2.16
N ILE A 466 8.94 -20.14 1.56
CA ILE A 466 10.13 -19.60 2.23
C ILE A 466 10.52 -18.29 1.55
N PRO A 467 10.71 -17.20 2.31
CA PRO A 467 11.25 -15.94 1.78
C PRO A 467 12.69 -16.18 1.34
N TRP A 468 13.00 -15.99 0.05
CA TRP A 468 14.30 -16.32 -0.50
C TRP A 468 14.58 -15.64 -1.86
N PRO A 469 15.82 -15.29 -2.20
CA PRO A 469 16.98 -15.24 -1.32
C PRO A 469 16.91 -14.12 -0.28
N LEU A 470 17.60 -14.30 0.84
CA LEU A 470 17.70 -13.28 1.88
C LEU A 470 18.95 -12.43 1.63
N SER A 471 18.81 -11.11 1.67
CA SER A 471 19.90 -10.14 1.59
C SER A 471 19.63 -9.02 2.58
N GLU A 472 20.58 -8.73 3.47
CA GLU A 472 20.53 -7.64 4.44
C GLU A 472 19.21 -7.56 5.24
N GLY A 473 18.67 -8.73 5.63
CA GLY A 473 17.43 -8.81 6.43
C GLY A 473 16.12 -8.73 5.64
N SER A 474 16.19 -8.59 4.33
CA SER A 474 15.02 -8.58 3.44
C SER A 474 15.06 -9.75 2.46
N ALA A 475 13.86 -10.22 2.04
CA ALA A 475 13.75 -11.24 1.01
C ALA A 475 13.39 -10.60 -0.33
N SER A 476 14.08 -11.01 -1.39
CA SER A 476 13.80 -10.50 -2.74
C SER A 476 12.71 -11.29 -3.47
N GLY A 477 12.26 -12.41 -2.91
CA GLY A 477 11.22 -13.26 -3.50
C GLY A 477 10.77 -14.37 -2.55
N ILE A 478 10.07 -15.34 -3.10
CA ILE A 478 9.56 -16.51 -2.41
C ILE A 478 9.94 -17.75 -3.20
N VAL A 479 10.30 -18.81 -2.49
CA VAL A 479 10.44 -20.16 -3.06
C VAL A 479 9.51 -21.12 -2.34
N GLY A 480 9.09 -22.17 -3.02
CA GLY A 480 8.35 -23.27 -2.42
C GLY A 480 9.29 -24.39 -2.00
N VAL A 481 9.06 -24.97 -0.83
CA VAL A 481 9.70 -26.22 -0.40
C VAL A 481 8.63 -27.26 -0.24
N VAL A 482 8.77 -28.39 -0.95
CA VAL A 482 7.77 -29.45 -0.99
C VAL A 482 8.39 -30.80 -0.68
N SER A 483 7.61 -31.72 -0.10
CA SER A 483 8.00 -33.11 0.12
C SER A 483 6.92 -34.03 -0.44
N GLY A 484 7.35 -35.12 -1.08
CA GLY A 484 6.44 -36.12 -1.64
C GLY A 484 5.75 -35.71 -2.95
N ALA A 485 6.10 -34.55 -3.53
CA ALA A 485 5.62 -34.13 -4.85
C ALA A 485 6.62 -34.54 -5.95
N ASP A 486 6.09 -34.80 -7.14
CA ASP A 486 6.93 -35.13 -8.30
C ASP A 486 7.48 -33.85 -8.93
N PRO A 487 8.83 -33.67 -9.03
CA PRO A 487 9.45 -32.50 -9.66
C PRO A 487 9.01 -32.26 -11.12
N ALA A 488 8.57 -33.30 -11.83
CA ALA A 488 8.05 -33.14 -13.19
C ALA A 488 6.81 -32.24 -13.27
N ASN A 489 6.12 -32.02 -12.16
CA ASN A 489 4.90 -31.20 -12.07
C ASN A 489 5.18 -29.75 -11.62
N ASP A 490 6.43 -29.33 -11.41
CA ASP A 490 6.77 -28.01 -10.85
C ASP A 490 6.18 -26.84 -11.65
N ALA A 491 6.25 -26.92 -12.98
CA ALA A 491 5.69 -25.89 -13.86
C ALA A 491 4.17 -25.74 -13.67
N ASP A 492 3.45 -26.87 -13.51
CA ASP A 492 2.00 -26.85 -13.30
C ASP A 492 1.65 -26.33 -11.91
N VAL A 493 2.43 -26.68 -10.88
CA VAL A 493 2.26 -26.15 -9.51
C VAL A 493 2.46 -24.65 -9.49
N ILE A 494 3.53 -24.14 -10.10
CA ILE A 494 3.80 -22.70 -10.19
C ILE A 494 2.68 -22.00 -10.97
N LYS A 495 2.24 -22.56 -12.09
CA LYS A 495 1.13 -22.05 -12.89
C LYS A 495 -0.18 -22.01 -12.08
N ALA A 496 -0.48 -23.03 -11.30
CA ALA A 496 -1.64 -23.04 -10.41
C ALA A 496 -1.54 -21.94 -9.33
N CYS A 497 -0.34 -21.69 -8.79
CA CYS A 497 -0.12 -20.55 -7.89
C CYS A 497 -0.36 -19.20 -8.59
N GLN A 498 0.08 -19.04 -9.84
CA GLN A 498 -0.11 -17.80 -10.62
C GLN A 498 -1.59 -17.46 -10.88
N THR A 499 -2.47 -18.45 -10.95
CA THR A 499 -3.91 -18.20 -11.14
C THR A 499 -4.61 -17.70 -9.88
N ARG A 500 -4.01 -17.88 -8.69
CA ARG A 500 -4.64 -17.60 -7.40
C ARG A 500 -3.93 -16.50 -6.59
N LEU A 501 -2.63 -16.36 -6.78
CA LEU A 501 -1.78 -15.44 -6.02
C LEU A 501 -1.30 -14.27 -6.88
N PRO A 502 -1.20 -13.07 -6.31
CA PRO A 502 -0.48 -11.96 -6.94
C PRO A 502 0.96 -12.37 -7.27
N ARG A 503 1.53 -11.80 -8.32
CA ARG A 503 2.85 -12.18 -8.84
C ARG A 503 3.96 -12.17 -7.78
N TYR A 504 3.93 -11.22 -6.86
CA TYR A 504 4.93 -11.11 -5.78
C TYR A 504 4.81 -12.19 -4.70
N MET A 505 3.70 -12.95 -4.67
CA MET A 505 3.47 -14.09 -3.77
C MET A 505 3.73 -15.43 -4.43
N VAL A 506 3.90 -15.47 -5.75
CA VAL A 506 4.12 -16.72 -6.48
C VAL A 506 5.54 -17.21 -6.24
N PRO A 507 5.74 -18.48 -5.81
CA PRO A 507 7.08 -19.06 -5.69
C PRO A 507 7.82 -19.01 -7.03
N THR A 508 9.05 -18.52 -7.02
CA THR A 508 9.88 -18.45 -8.24
C THR A 508 10.49 -19.80 -8.62
N ARG A 509 10.62 -20.70 -7.64
CA ARG A 509 11.18 -22.05 -7.79
C ARG A 509 10.62 -22.96 -6.71
N LEU A 510 10.57 -24.28 -6.98
CA LEU A 510 10.30 -25.32 -5.98
C LEU A 510 11.58 -26.08 -5.64
N TYR A 511 11.75 -26.39 -4.36
CA TYR A 511 12.82 -27.24 -3.82
C TYR A 511 12.18 -28.50 -3.24
N HIS A 512 12.72 -29.66 -3.60
CA HIS A 512 12.21 -30.97 -3.19
C HIS A 512 13.05 -31.55 -2.06
N PHE A 513 12.46 -31.57 -0.85
CA PHE A 513 13.11 -32.15 0.32
C PHE A 513 12.55 -33.56 0.56
N GLN A 514 13.43 -34.52 0.82
CA GLN A 514 13.00 -35.86 1.23
C GLN A 514 12.24 -35.81 2.56
N GLN A 515 12.69 -34.97 3.49
CA GLN A 515 12.05 -34.72 4.75
C GLN A 515 12.07 -33.22 5.07
N ILE A 516 10.89 -32.65 5.34
CA ILE A 516 10.79 -31.27 5.81
C ILE A 516 11.06 -31.24 7.31
N PRO A 517 12.03 -30.41 7.78
CA PRO A 517 12.32 -30.31 9.19
C PRO A 517 11.13 -29.76 9.99
N LEU A 518 10.87 -30.39 11.13
CA LEU A 518 9.85 -29.97 12.08
C LEU A 518 10.53 -29.45 13.36
N ASN A 519 9.90 -28.49 13.99
CA ASN A 519 10.29 -28.00 15.32
C ASN A 519 9.83 -28.96 16.43
N VAL A 520 10.19 -28.66 17.69
CA VAL A 520 9.85 -29.49 18.87
C VAL A 520 8.35 -29.68 19.08
N ASN A 521 7.51 -28.83 18.49
CA ASN A 521 6.05 -28.90 18.55
C ASN A 521 5.42 -29.59 17.32
N GLY A 522 6.21 -30.24 16.47
CA GLY A 522 5.74 -30.91 15.26
C GLY A 522 5.32 -29.98 14.11
N LYS A 523 5.64 -28.68 14.18
CA LYS A 523 5.36 -27.72 13.12
C LYS A 523 6.58 -27.55 12.21
N ILE A 524 6.35 -27.22 10.94
CA ILE A 524 7.42 -26.95 9.95
C ILE A 524 8.35 -25.85 10.48
N ASP A 525 9.64 -26.17 10.50
CA ASP A 525 10.72 -25.27 10.94
C ASP A 525 11.31 -24.51 9.74
N ARG A 526 10.71 -23.32 9.46
CA ARG A 526 11.19 -22.47 8.36
C ARG A 526 12.62 -21.94 8.55
N GLY A 527 13.04 -21.74 9.80
CA GLY A 527 14.41 -21.30 10.09
C GLY A 527 15.42 -22.33 9.63
N LYS A 528 15.19 -23.61 10.00
CA LYS A 528 16.04 -24.72 9.60
C LYS A 528 16.02 -24.97 8.09
N ILE A 529 14.85 -24.81 7.44
CA ILE A 529 14.75 -24.87 5.98
C ILE A 529 15.59 -23.77 5.33
N THR A 530 15.53 -22.54 5.85
CA THR A 530 16.33 -21.42 5.33
C THR A 530 17.83 -21.68 5.44
N GLU A 531 18.29 -22.29 6.54
CA GLU A 531 19.69 -22.70 6.69
C GLU A 531 20.09 -23.76 5.68
N MET A 532 19.21 -24.75 5.43
CA MET A 532 19.44 -25.79 4.43
C MET A 532 19.52 -25.20 3.02
N LEU A 533 18.66 -24.23 2.68
CA LEU A 533 18.69 -23.56 1.37
C LEU A 533 19.99 -22.77 1.15
N ARG A 534 20.63 -22.23 2.20
CA ARG A 534 21.95 -21.56 2.08
C ARG A 534 23.07 -22.51 1.64
N THR A 535 22.96 -23.77 1.99
CA THR A 535 23.94 -24.82 1.68
C THR A 535 23.49 -25.73 0.52
N TRP A 536 22.31 -25.45 -0.04
CA TRP A 536 21.77 -26.24 -1.15
C TRP A 536 22.67 -26.12 -2.38
N LYS A 537 23.15 -27.27 -2.86
CA LYS A 537 23.84 -27.37 -4.15
C LYS A 537 22.85 -27.93 -5.17
N ASP A 538 22.68 -27.20 -6.27
CA ASP A 538 21.87 -27.65 -7.42
C ASP A 538 22.45 -28.93 -8.04
#